data_159d07e2b7ee287313c7fe3499ec0b57
#
_entry.id   159d07e2b7ee287313c7fe3499ec0b57
#
_cell.length_a   1.000
_cell.length_b   1.000
_cell.length_c   1.000
_cell.angle_alpha   90.00
_cell.angle_beta   90.00
_cell.angle_gamma   90.00
#
_symmetry.space_group_name_H-M   'P 1'
#
loop_
_entity.id
_entity.type
_entity.pdbx_description
1 polymer ?
#
loop_
_entity_poly.entity_id
_entity_poly.type
_entity_poly.pdbx_seq_one_letter_code
_entity_poly.pdbx_strand_id
1 'polypeptide(L)'
;EGRHPMPNHEYTTRILWTFAAAFHQYKNPAYLEMARKAYEEVCSAFIDPRYGGVFWMLDAERRPIDDSKKIYGQAFAIYSLVEYHAASGDAGALEQALAIYELIEKHNYDPLHTGYLESANRDWSPTEELRLSAIDMNEKKSMNTHLHLMEAYTRLYREWRDDGLRERLVSLVNNFLDHIIDSRSHHLILFFDESWQPKSGKVSYGHDIETSWLLDEATQLLTDPILARKCQKVSVAMAEAVLAEGVAPDGGLIYERDESGRPDHDVHWWVQAESVVGFANAYQNSGRPEFLAAAVRAWDFIAEHLIDRIHGEWFYKVDGERQESTVNDVPD
;
A
#
# COMPACT_ATOMS: atom_id res chain seq x y z
N GLU A 1 5.48 24.43 20.42
CA GLU A 1 6.52 23.39 20.45
C GLU A 1 5.89 22.16 19.84
N GLY A 2 6.06 22.00 18.50
CA GLY A 2 5.52 20.87 17.74
C GLY A 2 6.18 19.58 18.19
N ARG A 3 5.39 18.58 18.60
CA ARG A 3 5.89 17.24 18.72
C ARG A 3 6.37 16.81 17.32
N HIS A 4 7.65 16.54 17.15
CA HIS A 4 8.12 15.86 15.96
C HIS A 4 7.41 14.51 15.91
N PRO A 5 6.79 14.13 14.79
CA PRO A 5 6.23 12.79 14.67
C PRO A 5 7.32 11.78 15.01
N MET A 6 6.97 10.75 15.77
CA MET A 6 7.93 9.69 16.08
C MET A 6 8.35 9.02 14.77
N PRO A 7 9.65 8.69 14.58
CA PRO A 7 10.09 8.05 13.35
C PRO A 7 9.39 6.69 13.21
N ASN A 8 8.44 6.65 12.30
CA ASN A 8 7.79 5.44 11.86
C ASN A 8 8.55 4.93 10.62
N HIS A 9 8.82 3.63 10.54
CA HIS A 9 9.53 3.05 9.41
C HIS A 9 8.76 3.27 8.10
N GLU A 10 7.44 3.32 8.13
CA GLU A 10 6.60 3.57 6.98
C GLU A 10 6.90 4.92 6.31
N TYR A 11 7.04 6.00 7.09
CA TYR A 11 7.45 7.29 6.53
C TYR A 11 8.82 7.23 5.88
N THR A 12 9.78 6.60 6.56
CA THR A 12 11.16 6.52 6.05
C THR A 12 11.24 5.69 4.77
N THR A 13 10.53 4.57 4.69
CA THR A 13 10.48 3.71 3.50
C THR A 13 9.74 4.38 2.35
N ARG A 14 8.64 5.10 2.61
CA ARG A 14 7.93 5.89 1.59
C ARG A 14 8.79 7.04 1.06
N ILE A 15 9.55 7.73 1.92
CA ILE A 15 10.53 8.75 1.49
C ILE A 15 11.61 8.13 0.61
N LEU A 16 12.15 6.98 1.02
CA LEU A 16 13.15 6.24 0.24
C LEU A 16 12.63 5.92 -1.16
N TRP A 17 11.44 5.32 -1.23
CA TRP A 17 10.81 4.97 -2.51
C TRP A 17 10.56 6.20 -3.37
N THR A 18 9.95 7.24 -2.81
CA THR A 18 9.56 8.45 -3.54
C THR A 18 10.76 9.12 -4.20
N PHE A 19 11.87 9.30 -3.47
CA PHE A 19 13.05 9.94 -4.04
C PHE A 19 13.83 9.04 -5.00
N ALA A 20 13.80 7.72 -4.79
CA ALA A 20 14.37 6.77 -5.75
C ALA A 20 13.58 6.78 -7.08
N ALA A 21 12.25 6.72 -7.01
CA ALA A 21 11.36 6.80 -8.17
C ALA A 21 11.47 8.17 -8.88
N ALA A 22 11.53 9.26 -8.11
CA ALA A 22 11.74 10.60 -8.67
C ALA A 22 13.08 10.71 -9.41
N PHE A 23 14.14 10.08 -8.89
CA PHE A 23 15.41 10.01 -9.60
C PHE A 23 15.28 9.23 -10.92
N HIS A 24 14.54 8.13 -10.94
CA HIS A 24 14.26 7.40 -12.17
C HIS A 24 13.62 8.28 -13.24
N GLN A 25 12.65 9.10 -12.85
CA GLN A 25 11.88 9.94 -13.77
C GLN A 25 12.67 11.17 -14.22
N TYR A 26 13.28 11.88 -13.30
CA TYR A 26 13.84 13.21 -13.55
C TYR A 26 15.36 13.25 -13.69
N LYS A 27 16.06 12.16 -13.31
CA LYS A 27 17.54 12.05 -13.32
C LYS A 27 18.26 13.17 -12.57
N ASN A 28 17.58 13.82 -11.61
CA ASN A 28 18.17 14.86 -10.79
C ASN A 28 18.97 14.21 -9.62
N PRO A 29 20.31 14.45 -9.52
CA PRO A 29 21.15 13.85 -8.48
C PRO A 29 20.71 14.18 -7.05
N ALA A 30 20.01 15.31 -6.84
CA ALA A 30 19.49 15.66 -5.51
C ALA A 30 18.48 14.63 -4.99
N TYR A 31 17.67 14.04 -5.87
CA TYR A 31 16.72 13.00 -5.48
C TYR A 31 17.44 11.72 -5.05
N LEU A 32 18.48 11.30 -5.78
CA LEU A 32 19.28 10.14 -5.40
C LEU A 32 19.98 10.34 -4.06
N GLU A 33 20.46 11.55 -3.79
CA GLU A 33 21.08 11.90 -2.50
C GLU A 33 20.08 11.83 -1.35
N MET A 34 18.83 12.27 -1.56
CA MET A 34 17.77 12.13 -0.55
C MET A 34 17.38 10.66 -0.34
N ALA A 35 17.27 9.89 -1.42
CA ALA A 35 17.04 8.45 -1.34
C ALA A 35 18.16 7.75 -0.56
N ARG A 36 19.42 8.10 -0.80
CA ARG A 36 20.58 7.54 -0.08
C ARG A 36 20.49 7.80 1.43
N LYS A 37 20.13 9.01 1.85
CA LYS A 37 19.94 9.33 3.27
C LYS A 37 18.84 8.49 3.92
N ALA A 38 17.70 8.34 3.24
CA ALA A 38 16.61 7.50 3.72
C ALA A 38 17.03 6.02 3.77
N TYR A 39 17.79 5.51 2.79
CA TYR A 39 18.34 4.17 2.79
C TYR A 39 19.28 3.92 3.97
N GLU A 40 20.21 4.86 4.23
CA GLU A 40 21.10 4.79 5.39
C GLU A 40 20.32 4.77 6.71
N GLU A 41 19.22 5.53 6.81
CA GLU A 41 18.35 5.51 7.99
C GLU A 41 17.64 4.16 8.13
N VAL A 42 17.06 3.62 7.06
CA VAL A 42 16.44 2.28 7.08
C VAL A 42 17.46 1.24 7.55
N CYS A 43 18.64 1.22 6.97
CA CYS A 43 19.67 0.22 7.29
C CYS A 43 20.24 0.37 8.71
N SER A 44 20.46 1.59 9.20
CA SER A 44 21.13 1.83 10.48
C SER A 44 20.18 1.83 11.67
N ALA A 45 18.90 2.15 11.49
CA ALA A 45 17.96 2.31 12.58
C ALA A 45 16.84 1.24 12.58
N PHE A 46 16.25 0.95 11.40
CA PHE A 46 15.09 0.09 11.36
C PHE A 46 15.39 -1.40 11.15
N ILE A 47 16.46 -1.78 10.47
CA ILE A 47 16.80 -3.21 10.33
C ILE A 47 17.20 -3.79 11.69
N ASP A 48 16.52 -4.89 12.09
CA ASP A 48 16.86 -5.61 13.33
C ASP A 48 18.15 -6.42 13.13
N PRO A 49 19.27 -6.03 13.81
CA PRO A 49 20.56 -6.70 13.62
C PRO A 49 20.62 -8.12 14.19
N ARG A 50 19.61 -8.52 14.99
CA ARG A 50 19.60 -9.83 15.65
C ARG A 50 18.71 -10.84 14.94
N TYR A 51 17.51 -10.41 14.53
CA TYR A 51 16.49 -11.31 13.99
C TYR A 51 16.14 -11.02 12.52
N GLY A 52 16.73 -9.96 11.95
CA GLY A 52 16.41 -9.49 10.61
C GLY A 52 15.01 -8.86 10.51
N GLY A 53 14.65 -8.44 9.31
CA GLY A 53 13.45 -7.64 9.10
C GLY A 53 13.57 -6.25 9.69
N VAL A 54 12.49 -5.47 9.68
CA VAL A 54 12.47 -4.11 10.23
C VAL A 54 11.62 -4.04 11.50
N PHE A 55 11.96 -3.12 12.40
CA PHE A 55 11.14 -2.73 13.54
C PHE A 55 9.93 -1.93 13.06
N TRP A 56 8.81 -2.02 13.78
CA TRP A 56 7.61 -1.26 13.43
C TRP A 56 7.76 0.22 13.77
N MET A 57 8.22 0.55 14.99
CA MET A 57 8.31 1.93 15.46
C MET A 57 9.54 2.17 16.33
N LEU A 58 10.17 3.35 16.17
CA LEU A 58 11.29 3.81 16.96
C LEU A 58 10.93 5.10 17.71
N ASP A 59 11.61 5.37 18.83
CA ASP A 59 11.59 6.69 19.47
C ASP A 59 12.56 7.68 18.79
N ALA A 60 12.58 8.91 19.27
CA ALA A 60 13.45 9.97 18.74
C ALA A 60 14.97 9.65 18.90
N GLU A 61 15.32 8.77 19.84
CA GLU A 61 16.67 8.27 20.08
C GLU A 61 16.98 7.00 19.29
N ARG A 62 16.11 6.60 18.32
CA ARG A 62 16.21 5.41 17.46
C ARG A 62 16.14 4.08 18.22
N ARG A 63 15.51 4.03 19.39
CA ARG A 63 15.27 2.79 20.13
C ARG A 63 13.92 2.21 19.76
N PRO A 64 13.80 0.90 19.53
CA PRO A 64 12.51 0.29 19.24
C PRO A 64 11.51 0.47 20.38
N ILE A 65 10.37 1.10 20.12
CA ILE A 65 9.23 1.19 21.01
C ILE A 65 8.12 0.20 20.63
N ASP A 66 8.09 -0.19 19.36
CA ASP A 66 7.41 -1.39 18.88
C ASP A 66 8.37 -2.17 17.98
N ASP A 67 8.84 -3.31 18.46
CA ASP A 67 9.82 -4.16 17.77
C ASP A 67 9.16 -5.34 17.04
N SER A 68 7.82 -5.39 16.98
CA SER A 68 7.07 -6.42 16.28
C SER A 68 7.35 -6.41 14.77
N LYS A 69 7.16 -7.58 14.16
CA LYS A 69 7.30 -7.77 12.72
C LYS A 69 5.94 -7.66 12.05
N LYS A 70 5.48 -6.43 11.81
CA LYS A 70 4.27 -6.17 11.02
C LYS A 70 4.57 -6.45 9.56
N ILE A 71 3.85 -7.39 8.94
CA ILE A 71 4.15 -7.82 7.57
C ILE A 71 3.91 -6.71 6.55
N TYR A 72 2.91 -5.87 6.78
CA TYR A 72 2.72 -4.61 6.07
C TYR A 72 4.03 -3.78 6.02
N GLY A 73 4.66 -3.60 7.15
CA GLY A 73 5.92 -2.85 7.23
C GLY A 73 7.10 -3.54 6.57
N GLN A 74 7.20 -4.85 6.67
CA GLN A 74 8.22 -5.61 5.95
C GLN A 74 8.04 -5.46 4.42
N ALA A 75 6.80 -5.41 3.94
CA ALA A 75 6.48 -5.19 2.52
C ALA A 75 6.99 -3.82 2.04
N PHE A 76 6.72 -2.73 2.78
CA PHE A 76 7.24 -1.41 2.43
C PHE A 76 8.77 -1.33 2.47
N ALA A 77 9.41 -2.06 3.38
CA ALA A 77 10.87 -2.15 3.37
C ALA A 77 11.38 -2.81 2.09
N ILE A 78 10.81 -3.96 1.68
CA ILE A 78 11.16 -4.60 0.40
C ILE A 78 10.94 -3.63 -0.77
N TYR A 79 9.75 -3.02 -0.84
CA TYR A 79 9.35 -2.14 -1.93
C TYR A 79 10.32 -0.98 -2.14
N SER A 80 10.66 -0.31 -1.06
CA SER A 80 11.57 0.84 -1.09
C SER A 80 13.04 0.47 -1.34
N LEU A 81 13.52 -0.62 -0.74
CA LEU A 81 14.88 -1.10 -0.95
C LEU A 81 15.12 -1.53 -2.40
N VAL A 82 14.15 -2.21 -3.00
CA VAL A 82 14.23 -2.62 -4.42
C VAL A 82 14.20 -1.42 -5.34
N GLU A 83 13.37 -0.40 -5.07
CA GLU A 83 13.34 0.83 -5.86
C GLU A 83 14.67 1.59 -5.76
N TYR A 84 15.25 1.65 -4.56
CA TYR A 84 16.57 2.27 -4.36
C TYR A 84 17.68 1.49 -5.09
N HIS A 85 17.67 0.15 -5.03
CA HIS A 85 18.59 -0.68 -5.81
C HIS A 85 18.52 -0.33 -7.30
N ALA A 86 17.33 -0.31 -7.86
CA ALA A 86 17.12 0.00 -9.28
C ALA A 86 17.59 1.42 -9.64
N ALA A 87 17.43 2.39 -8.73
CA ALA A 87 17.84 3.77 -8.94
C ALA A 87 19.36 3.98 -8.83
N SER A 88 19.99 3.34 -7.82
CA SER A 88 21.39 3.57 -7.44
C SER A 88 22.38 2.54 -7.99
N GLY A 89 21.90 1.32 -8.29
CA GLY A 89 22.77 0.16 -8.56
C GLY A 89 23.36 -0.49 -7.31
N ASP A 90 22.94 -0.09 -6.10
CA ASP A 90 23.44 -0.64 -4.83
C ASP A 90 22.94 -2.08 -4.64
N ALA A 91 23.84 -3.06 -4.76
CA ALA A 91 23.52 -4.47 -4.58
C ALA A 91 23.12 -4.81 -3.13
N GLY A 92 23.65 -4.08 -2.14
CA GLY A 92 23.31 -4.29 -0.72
C GLY A 92 21.84 -4.01 -0.42
N ALA A 93 21.21 -3.07 -1.14
CA ALA A 93 19.78 -2.82 -0.99
C ALA A 93 18.94 -4.01 -1.45
N LEU A 94 19.28 -4.62 -2.58
CA LEU A 94 18.59 -5.83 -3.05
C LEU A 94 18.83 -7.02 -2.10
N GLU A 95 20.07 -7.20 -1.58
CA GLU A 95 20.37 -8.26 -0.60
C GLU A 95 19.52 -8.12 0.66
N GLN A 96 19.33 -6.88 1.17
CA GLN A 96 18.46 -6.63 2.32
C GLN A 96 16.98 -6.95 2.00
N ALA A 97 16.49 -6.55 0.83
CA ALA A 97 15.13 -6.85 0.41
C ALA A 97 14.88 -8.37 0.32
N LEU A 98 15.82 -9.12 -0.25
CA LEU A 98 15.76 -10.58 -0.34
C LEU A 98 15.79 -11.25 1.04
N ALA A 99 16.61 -10.76 1.96
CA ALA A 99 16.65 -11.28 3.32
C ALA A 99 15.31 -11.08 4.06
N ILE A 100 14.64 -9.94 3.85
CA ILE A 100 13.31 -9.68 4.42
C ILE A 100 12.26 -10.60 3.77
N TYR A 101 12.29 -10.76 2.44
CA TYR A 101 11.43 -11.69 1.70
C TYR A 101 11.52 -13.12 2.26
N GLU A 102 12.74 -13.65 2.42
CA GLU A 102 12.95 -15.00 2.95
C GLU A 102 12.38 -15.18 4.37
N LEU A 103 12.47 -14.14 5.22
CA LEU A 103 11.90 -14.16 6.57
C LEU A 103 10.37 -14.18 6.55
N ILE A 104 9.72 -13.39 5.69
CA ILE A 104 8.26 -13.39 5.53
C ILE A 104 7.80 -14.78 5.06
N GLU A 105 8.44 -15.33 4.03
CA GLU A 105 8.07 -16.65 3.48
C GLU A 105 8.21 -17.77 4.50
N LYS A 106 9.24 -17.70 5.32
CA LYS A 106 9.52 -18.72 6.33
C LYS A 106 8.57 -18.67 7.51
N HIS A 107 8.14 -17.46 7.94
CA HIS A 107 7.50 -17.29 9.25
C HIS A 107 6.02 -16.91 9.17
N ASN A 108 5.60 -16.17 8.14
CA ASN A 108 4.24 -15.62 8.07
C ASN A 108 3.40 -16.15 6.91
N TYR A 109 3.98 -16.87 5.95
CA TYR A 109 3.19 -17.55 4.92
C TYR A 109 2.35 -18.68 5.54
N ASP A 110 1.04 -18.70 5.23
CA ASP A 110 0.12 -19.75 5.65
C ASP A 110 0.09 -20.89 4.60
N PRO A 111 0.72 -22.04 4.87
CA PRO A 111 0.75 -23.12 3.88
C PRO A 111 -0.57 -23.90 3.79
N LEU A 112 -1.49 -23.72 4.74
CA LEU A 112 -2.76 -24.44 4.78
C LEU A 112 -3.85 -23.72 3.99
N HIS A 113 -3.98 -22.38 4.20
CA HIS A 113 -5.05 -21.61 3.58
C HIS A 113 -4.53 -20.57 2.60
N THR A 114 -3.24 -20.54 2.33
CA THR A 114 -2.56 -19.50 1.55
C THR A 114 -2.61 -18.12 2.18
N GLY A 115 -1.91 -17.14 1.59
CA GLY A 115 -1.80 -15.79 2.15
C GLY A 115 -0.85 -15.71 3.33
N TYR A 116 -0.91 -14.60 4.06
CA TYR A 116 0.08 -14.24 5.08
C TYR A 116 -0.59 -13.79 6.37
N LEU A 117 -0.03 -14.18 7.52
CA LEU A 117 -0.44 -13.68 8.82
C LEU A 117 0.09 -12.27 9.05
N GLU A 118 -0.69 -11.40 9.70
CA GLU A 118 -0.46 -9.95 9.80
C GLU A 118 0.84 -9.57 10.50
N SER A 119 1.23 -10.33 11.53
CA SER A 119 2.30 -9.90 12.44
C SER A 119 2.98 -11.08 13.11
N ALA A 120 4.19 -10.86 13.61
CA ALA A 120 4.92 -11.73 14.50
C ALA A 120 5.61 -10.93 15.61
N ASN A 121 6.03 -11.60 16.68
CA ASN A 121 6.93 -11.01 17.66
C ASN A 121 8.29 -10.68 17.02
N ARG A 122 9.13 -9.91 17.70
CA ARG A 122 10.47 -9.54 17.23
C ARG A 122 11.29 -10.70 16.70
N ASP A 123 11.23 -11.85 17.35
CA ASP A 123 11.96 -13.07 16.99
C ASP A 123 11.24 -13.94 15.96
N TRP A 124 10.21 -13.41 15.31
CA TRP A 124 9.35 -14.08 14.34
C TRP A 124 8.47 -15.19 14.93
N SER A 125 8.39 -15.33 16.24
CA SER A 125 7.42 -16.22 16.86
C SER A 125 5.99 -15.68 16.72
N PRO A 126 4.94 -16.55 16.75
CA PRO A 126 3.55 -16.10 16.68
C PRO A 126 3.19 -15.09 17.77
N THR A 127 2.33 -14.12 17.42
CA THR A 127 1.79 -13.11 18.34
C THR A 127 0.27 -13.10 18.33
N GLU A 128 -0.34 -12.60 19.41
CA GLU A 128 -1.77 -12.34 19.48
C GLU A 128 -2.13 -10.89 19.13
N GLU A 129 -1.16 -9.97 19.12
CA GLU A 129 -1.36 -8.59 18.72
C GLU A 129 -1.01 -8.41 17.24
N LEU A 130 -2.03 -8.39 16.40
CA LEU A 130 -1.91 -8.42 14.96
C LEU A 130 -2.16 -7.06 14.31
N ARG A 131 -2.83 -6.13 15.00
CA ARG A 131 -3.25 -4.82 14.46
C ARG A 131 -2.08 -3.97 14.01
N LEU A 132 -2.25 -3.24 12.92
CA LEU A 132 -1.33 -2.20 12.48
C LEU A 132 -1.50 -0.93 13.33
N SER A 133 -2.75 -0.61 13.69
CA SER A 133 -3.12 0.55 14.50
C SER A 133 -4.19 0.19 15.55
N ALA A 134 -4.45 1.09 16.50
CA ALA A 134 -5.44 0.88 17.55
C ALA A 134 -6.89 0.80 17.04
N ILE A 135 -7.16 1.34 15.85
CA ILE A 135 -8.49 1.35 15.22
C ILE A 135 -8.76 0.12 14.35
N ASP A 136 -7.73 -0.67 14.03
CA ASP A 136 -7.87 -1.85 13.20
C ASP A 136 -8.49 -3.03 13.97
N MET A 137 -9.09 -3.94 13.23
CA MET A 137 -9.54 -5.22 13.79
C MET A 137 -8.33 -6.12 14.09
N ASN A 138 -8.38 -6.85 15.20
CA ASN A 138 -7.33 -7.80 15.56
C ASN A 138 -7.59 -9.15 14.88
N GLU A 139 -7.39 -9.23 13.59
CA GLU A 139 -7.67 -10.41 12.77
C GLU A 139 -6.39 -11.01 12.15
N LYS A 140 -6.48 -12.27 11.73
CA LYS A 140 -5.31 -13.03 11.25
C LYS A 140 -4.78 -12.58 9.90
N LYS A 141 -5.67 -12.09 9.02
CA LYS A 141 -5.36 -11.63 7.67
C LYS A 141 -6.10 -10.34 7.35
N SER A 142 -5.45 -9.41 6.71
CA SER A 142 -6.09 -8.21 6.17
C SER A 142 -5.85 -8.07 4.66
N MET A 143 -6.78 -7.42 4.01
CA MET A 143 -6.63 -6.96 2.64
C MET A 143 -5.39 -6.08 2.49
N ASN A 144 -5.19 -5.14 3.41
CA ASN A 144 -4.15 -4.12 3.34
C ASN A 144 -2.73 -4.72 3.33
N THR A 145 -2.45 -5.67 4.22
CA THR A 145 -1.16 -6.38 4.22
C THR A 145 -0.94 -7.17 2.93
N HIS A 146 -1.99 -7.84 2.41
CA HIS A 146 -1.86 -8.61 1.16
C HIS A 146 -1.67 -7.71 -0.05
N LEU A 147 -2.29 -6.52 -0.07
CA LEU A 147 -2.14 -5.52 -1.12
C LEU A 147 -0.68 -5.07 -1.24
N HIS A 148 -0.10 -4.64 -0.13
CA HIS A 148 1.27 -4.14 -0.15
C HIS A 148 2.33 -5.24 -0.27
N LEU A 149 2.02 -6.48 0.12
CA LEU A 149 2.86 -7.63 -0.25
C LEU A 149 2.83 -7.87 -1.76
N MET A 150 1.65 -7.82 -2.39
CA MET A 150 1.54 -7.97 -3.84
C MET A 150 2.32 -6.86 -4.58
N GLU A 151 2.20 -5.62 -4.13
CA GLU A 151 2.95 -4.48 -4.64
C GLU A 151 4.47 -4.68 -4.51
N ALA A 152 4.94 -5.02 -3.31
CA ALA A 152 6.35 -5.24 -3.02
C ALA A 152 6.94 -6.42 -3.80
N TYR A 153 6.21 -7.53 -3.89
CA TYR A 153 6.65 -8.72 -4.63
C TYR A 153 6.62 -8.48 -6.13
N THR A 154 5.68 -7.67 -6.62
CA THR A 154 5.65 -7.21 -8.02
C THR A 154 6.91 -6.42 -8.35
N ARG A 155 7.26 -5.46 -7.48
CA ARG A 155 8.48 -4.66 -7.66
C ARG A 155 9.75 -5.51 -7.55
N LEU A 156 9.80 -6.42 -6.57
CA LEU A 156 10.93 -7.34 -6.40
C LEU A 156 11.09 -8.26 -7.61
N TYR A 157 10.00 -8.77 -8.16
CA TYR A 157 10.02 -9.66 -9.32
C TYR A 157 10.50 -8.98 -10.61
N ARG A 158 10.46 -7.65 -10.69
CA ARG A 158 11.08 -6.92 -11.81
C ARG A 158 12.61 -7.03 -11.81
N GLU A 159 13.23 -7.00 -10.63
CA GLU A 159 14.69 -7.04 -10.47
C GLU A 159 15.23 -8.46 -10.29
N TRP A 160 14.46 -9.32 -9.65
CA TRP A 160 14.85 -10.69 -9.32
C TRP A 160 13.81 -11.70 -9.83
N ARG A 161 14.11 -12.31 -11.00
CA ARG A 161 13.23 -13.24 -11.71
C ARG A 161 13.35 -14.66 -11.16
N ASP A 162 12.91 -14.88 -9.92
CA ASP A 162 12.91 -16.16 -9.23
C ASP A 162 11.55 -16.90 -9.40
N ASP A 163 11.59 -18.20 -9.62
CA ASP A 163 10.39 -19.01 -9.82
C ASP A 163 9.55 -19.12 -8.55
N GLY A 164 10.17 -19.20 -7.36
CA GLY A 164 9.47 -19.22 -6.08
C GLY A 164 8.74 -17.92 -5.81
N LEU A 165 9.38 -16.77 -6.03
CA LEU A 165 8.74 -15.46 -5.93
C LEU A 165 7.58 -15.32 -6.93
N ARG A 166 7.76 -15.84 -8.16
CA ARG A 166 6.68 -15.88 -9.16
C ARG A 166 5.47 -16.67 -8.66
N GLU A 167 5.70 -17.86 -8.08
CA GLU A 167 4.62 -18.68 -7.51
C GLU A 167 3.89 -17.95 -6.37
N ARG A 168 4.62 -17.23 -5.50
CA ARG A 168 4.04 -16.44 -4.42
C ARG A 168 3.21 -15.26 -4.94
N LEU A 169 3.70 -14.58 -5.97
CA LEU A 169 2.95 -13.49 -6.60
C LEU A 169 1.67 -14.00 -7.27
N VAL A 170 1.71 -15.14 -7.96
CA VAL A 170 0.50 -15.80 -8.50
C VAL A 170 -0.47 -16.19 -7.38
N SER A 171 0.03 -16.69 -6.25
CA SER A 171 -0.80 -17.04 -5.08
C SER A 171 -1.47 -15.78 -4.50
N LEU A 172 -0.75 -14.66 -4.34
CA LEU A 172 -1.32 -13.38 -3.89
C LEU A 172 -2.42 -12.88 -4.83
N VAL A 173 -2.18 -12.88 -6.14
CA VAL A 173 -3.20 -12.50 -7.13
C VAL A 173 -4.45 -13.38 -7.01
N ASN A 174 -4.28 -14.70 -6.84
CA ASN A 174 -5.42 -15.60 -6.64
C ASN A 174 -6.14 -15.35 -5.32
N ASN A 175 -5.43 -15.01 -4.21
CA ASN A 175 -6.08 -14.63 -2.96
C ASN A 175 -6.98 -13.40 -3.12
N PHE A 176 -6.56 -12.40 -3.93
CA PHE A 176 -7.44 -11.28 -4.27
C PHE A 176 -8.68 -11.73 -5.03
N LEU A 177 -8.53 -12.56 -6.06
CA LEU A 177 -9.63 -12.98 -6.93
C LEU A 177 -10.62 -13.95 -6.25
N ASP A 178 -10.15 -14.76 -5.31
CA ASP A 178 -10.93 -15.85 -4.72
C ASP A 178 -11.48 -15.51 -3.32
N HIS A 179 -10.86 -14.57 -2.58
CA HIS A 179 -11.20 -14.26 -1.20
C HIS A 179 -11.41 -12.78 -0.92
N ILE A 180 -10.51 -11.92 -1.40
CA ILE A 180 -10.45 -10.51 -0.98
C ILE A 180 -11.44 -9.63 -1.76
N ILE A 181 -11.61 -9.85 -3.06
CA ILE A 181 -12.55 -9.09 -3.88
C ILE A 181 -13.91 -9.80 -3.86
N ASP A 182 -14.95 -9.14 -3.33
CA ASP A 182 -16.32 -9.66 -3.44
C ASP A 182 -16.77 -9.64 -4.91
N SER A 183 -17.09 -10.81 -5.45
CA SER A 183 -17.40 -11.00 -6.87
C SER A 183 -18.71 -10.37 -7.32
N ARG A 184 -19.57 -9.87 -6.42
CA ARG A 184 -20.85 -9.24 -6.71
C ARG A 184 -20.78 -7.73 -6.69
N SER A 185 -20.17 -7.19 -5.61
CA SER A 185 -20.02 -5.75 -5.43
C SER A 185 -18.78 -5.19 -6.08
N HIS A 186 -17.74 -6.02 -6.29
CA HIS A 186 -16.40 -5.65 -6.70
C HIS A 186 -15.65 -4.75 -5.71
N HIS A 187 -16.11 -4.71 -4.44
CA HIS A 187 -15.40 -4.09 -3.33
C HIS A 187 -14.52 -5.10 -2.61
N LEU A 188 -13.55 -4.59 -1.88
CA LEU A 188 -12.66 -5.39 -1.05
C LEU A 188 -13.33 -5.72 0.29
N ILE A 189 -13.10 -6.94 0.76
CA ILE A 189 -13.33 -7.35 2.14
C ILE A 189 -12.05 -7.07 2.91
N LEU A 190 -12.13 -6.32 4.01
CA LEU A 190 -10.93 -5.74 4.62
C LEU A 190 -10.22 -6.67 5.60
N PHE A 191 -10.96 -7.52 6.35
CA PHE A 191 -10.40 -8.38 7.39
C PHE A 191 -10.98 -9.80 7.33
N PHE A 192 -10.13 -10.78 7.68
CA PHE A 192 -10.46 -12.20 7.63
C PHE A 192 -9.84 -12.95 8.82
N ASP A 193 -10.47 -14.07 9.20
CA ASP A 193 -9.76 -15.06 10.00
C ASP A 193 -8.73 -15.84 9.15
N GLU A 194 -8.04 -16.78 9.79
CA GLU A 194 -6.98 -17.57 9.13
C GLU A 194 -7.48 -18.34 7.90
N SER A 195 -8.75 -18.77 7.90
CA SER A 195 -9.38 -19.55 6.83
C SER A 195 -10.11 -18.71 5.78
N TRP A 196 -9.87 -17.42 5.72
CA TRP A 196 -10.49 -16.46 4.81
C TRP A 196 -11.99 -16.19 5.06
N GLN A 197 -12.51 -16.45 6.28
CA GLN A 197 -13.87 -16.04 6.60
C GLN A 197 -13.91 -14.53 6.82
N PRO A 198 -14.78 -13.80 6.11
CA PRO A 198 -14.92 -12.35 6.25
C PRO A 198 -15.27 -11.91 7.68
N LYS A 199 -14.65 -10.82 8.14
CA LYS A 199 -14.88 -10.21 9.46
C LYS A 199 -15.32 -8.75 9.39
N SER A 200 -15.25 -8.11 8.23
CA SER A 200 -15.62 -6.70 8.04
C SER A 200 -16.62 -6.54 6.90
N GLY A 201 -17.59 -5.64 7.09
CA GLY A 201 -18.53 -5.19 6.06
C GLY A 201 -18.28 -3.74 5.60
N LYS A 202 -17.22 -3.09 6.06
CA LYS A 202 -16.80 -1.77 5.58
C LYS A 202 -16.35 -1.82 4.12
N VAL A 203 -16.54 -0.72 3.41
CA VAL A 203 -15.99 -0.50 2.06
C VAL A 203 -14.99 0.66 2.13
N SER A 204 -13.78 0.44 1.62
CA SER A 204 -12.75 1.47 1.49
C SER A 204 -12.52 1.78 0.01
N TYR A 205 -13.10 2.87 -0.46
CA TYR A 205 -13.03 3.25 -1.87
C TYR A 205 -11.61 3.56 -2.34
N GLY A 206 -10.77 4.08 -1.43
CA GLY A 206 -9.36 4.31 -1.71
C GLY A 206 -8.62 3.01 -2.00
N HIS A 207 -8.79 2.00 -1.16
CA HIS A 207 -8.14 0.70 -1.38
C HIS A 207 -8.74 -0.06 -2.58
N ASP A 208 -10.04 0.10 -2.85
CA ASP A 208 -10.67 -0.49 -4.03
C ASP A 208 -10.00 0.01 -5.32
N ILE A 209 -9.88 1.34 -5.45
CA ILE A 209 -9.27 1.92 -6.65
C ILE A 209 -7.76 1.65 -6.73
N GLU A 210 -7.06 1.63 -5.60
CA GLU A 210 -5.64 1.25 -5.51
C GLU A 210 -5.44 -0.20 -5.95
N THR A 211 -6.21 -1.14 -5.40
CA THR A 211 -6.14 -2.56 -5.79
C THR A 211 -6.40 -2.75 -7.29
N SER A 212 -7.28 -1.96 -7.88
CA SER A 212 -7.64 -2.10 -9.29
C SER A 212 -6.44 -1.95 -10.22
N TRP A 213 -5.53 -1.03 -9.96
CA TRP A 213 -4.35 -0.84 -10.81
C TRP A 213 -3.16 -1.71 -10.37
N LEU A 214 -2.98 -1.98 -9.07
CA LEU A 214 -1.93 -2.87 -8.58
C LEU A 214 -2.11 -4.32 -9.04
N LEU A 215 -3.36 -4.80 -9.10
CA LEU A 215 -3.68 -6.13 -9.60
C LEU A 215 -3.35 -6.27 -11.10
N ASP A 216 -3.63 -5.24 -11.88
CA ASP A 216 -3.27 -5.19 -13.30
C ASP A 216 -1.74 -5.18 -13.48
N GLU A 217 -1.03 -4.33 -12.73
CA GLU A 217 0.42 -4.23 -12.76
C GLU A 217 1.11 -5.57 -12.42
N ALA A 218 0.67 -6.26 -11.38
CA ALA A 218 1.20 -7.55 -10.98
C ALA A 218 1.07 -8.58 -12.10
N THR A 219 -0.07 -8.65 -12.76
CA THR A 219 -0.34 -9.66 -13.78
C THR A 219 0.34 -9.39 -15.11
N GLN A 220 0.66 -8.13 -15.44
CA GLN A 220 1.45 -7.79 -16.62
C GLN A 220 2.87 -8.40 -16.56
N LEU A 221 3.43 -8.59 -15.36
CA LEU A 221 4.76 -9.19 -15.18
C LEU A 221 4.75 -10.72 -15.20
N LEU A 222 3.62 -11.33 -14.90
CA LEU A 222 3.52 -12.80 -14.74
C LEU A 222 3.48 -13.58 -16.06
N THR A 223 3.34 -12.89 -17.20
CA THR A 223 3.31 -13.49 -18.55
C THR A 223 2.26 -14.61 -18.71
N ASP A 224 1.19 -14.58 -17.90
CA ASP A 224 0.03 -15.46 -18.01
C ASP A 224 -1.14 -14.70 -18.65
N PRO A 225 -1.44 -14.89 -19.93
CA PRO A 225 -2.47 -14.11 -20.63
C PRO A 225 -3.89 -14.45 -20.20
N ILE A 226 -4.13 -15.58 -19.55
CA ILE A 226 -5.46 -15.97 -19.02
C ILE A 226 -5.69 -15.21 -17.72
N LEU A 227 -4.72 -15.29 -16.80
CA LEU A 227 -4.76 -14.59 -15.52
C LEU A 227 -4.84 -13.07 -15.75
N ALA A 228 -4.00 -12.52 -16.63
CA ALA A 228 -3.99 -11.10 -16.95
C ALA A 228 -5.36 -10.60 -17.46
N ARG A 229 -6.00 -11.34 -18.37
CA ARG A 229 -7.35 -10.98 -18.84
C ARG A 229 -8.43 -11.09 -17.76
N LYS A 230 -8.32 -12.07 -16.83
CA LYS A 230 -9.24 -12.19 -15.68
C LYS A 230 -9.07 -10.97 -14.78
N CYS A 231 -7.86 -10.63 -14.42
CA CYS A 231 -7.55 -9.49 -13.54
C CYS A 231 -7.94 -8.15 -14.18
N GLN A 232 -7.62 -7.92 -15.47
CA GLN A 232 -8.03 -6.72 -16.18
C GLN A 232 -9.54 -6.48 -16.12
N LYS A 233 -10.35 -7.53 -16.30
CA LYS A 233 -11.82 -7.42 -16.19
C LYS A 233 -12.26 -7.06 -14.78
N VAL A 234 -11.67 -7.68 -13.77
CA VAL A 234 -11.97 -7.41 -12.37
C VAL A 234 -11.53 -5.98 -12.00
N SER A 235 -10.34 -5.57 -12.39
CA SER A 235 -9.80 -4.21 -12.16
C SER A 235 -10.72 -3.12 -12.74
N VAL A 236 -11.21 -3.30 -13.97
CA VAL A 236 -12.17 -2.37 -14.59
C VAL A 236 -13.51 -2.37 -13.84
N ALA A 237 -13.99 -3.53 -13.39
CA ALA A 237 -15.24 -3.62 -12.64
C ALA A 237 -15.13 -2.97 -11.24
N MET A 238 -13.98 -3.11 -10.57
CA MET A 238 -13.69 -2.39 -9.32
C MET A 238 -13.70 -0.87 -9.52
N ALA A 239 -13.00 -0.38 -10.55
CA ALA A 239 -13.00 1.05 -10.88
C ALA A 239 -14.40 1.57 -11.24
N GLU A 240 -15.24 0.74 -11.88
CA GLU A 240 -16.64 1.07 -12.17
C GLU A 240 -17.50 1.18 -10.91
N ALA A 241 -17.33 0.27 -9.95
CA ALA A 241 -18.02 0.32 -8.66
C ALA A 241 -17.62 1.58 -7.87
N VAL A 242 -16.32 1.89 -7.80
CA VAL A 242 -15.82 3.11 -7.16
C VAL A 242 -16.36 4.37 -7.83
N LEU A 243 -16.36 4.43 -9.16
CA LEU A 243 -16.89 5.58 -9.91
C LEU A 243 -18.37 5.81 -9.63
N ALA A 244 -19.13 4.73 -9.51
CA ALA A 244 -20.60 4.81 -9.31
C ALA A 244 -20.98 5.16 -7.86
N GLU A 245 -20.20 4.72 -6.86
CA GLU A 245 -20.61 4.79 -5.46
C GLU A 245 -19.78 5.77 -4.63
N GLY A 246 -18.48 5.95 -4.94
CA GLY A 246 -17.55 6.70 -4.10
C GLY A 246 -17.23 8.12 -4.59
N VAL A 247 -17.42 8.43 -5.88
CA VAL A 247 -17.05 9.74 -6.43
C VAL A 247 -18.15 10.78 -6.18
N ALA A 248 -17.82 11.83 -5.46
CA ALA A 248 -18.70 12.97 -5.22
C ALA A 248 -18.87 13.86 -6.48
N PRO A 249 -19.91 14.72 -6.54
CA PRO A 249 -20.18 15.58 -7.71
C PRO A 249 -19.03 16.50 -8.10
N ASP A 250 -18.22 16.92 -7.14
CA ASP A 250 -17.04 17.79 -7.33
C ASP A 250 -15.79 17.01 -7.79
N GLY A 251 -15.85 15.68 -7.83
CA GLY A 251 -14.76 14.81 -8.28
C GLY A 251 -13.93 14.22 -7.15
N GLY A 252 -14.15 14.63 -5.90
CA GLY A 252 -13.50 14.02 -4.74
C GLY A 252 -13.99 12.59 -4.51
N LEU A 253 -13.08 11.68 -4.18
CA LEU A 253 -13.41 10.31 -3.78
C LEU A 253 -13.57 10.27 -2.26
N ILE A 254 -14.76 9.90 -1.76
CA ILE A 254 -15.04 9.79 -0.32
C ILE A 254 -14.22 8.67 0.30
N TYR A 255 -13.97 8.77 1.60
CA TYR A 255 -13.02 7.91 2.29
C TYR A 255 -13.51 6.45 2.35
N GLU A 256 -14.63 6.23 3.03
CA GLU A 256 -15.16 4.88 3.25
C GLU A 256 -16.68 4.87 3.43
N ARG A 257 -17.25 3.68 3.48
CA ARG A 257 -18.63 3.44 3.89
C ARG A 257 -18.63 2.40 5.02
N ASP A 258 -19.30 2.70 6.11
CA ASP A 258 -19.39 1.79 7.25
C ASP A 258 -20.30 0.57 6.96
N GLU A 259 -20.33 -0.39 7.88
CA GLU A 259 -21.13 -1.62 7.75
C GLU A 259 -22.66 -1.36 7.69
N SER A 260 -23.13 -0.20 8.17
CA SER A 260 -24.53 0.22 8.06
C SER A 260 -24.87 0.84 6.68
N GLY A 261 -23.87 1.02 5.82
CA GLY A 261 -23.99 1.66 4.53
C GLY A 261 -23.86 3.19 4.57
N ARG A 262 -23.47 3.77 5.73
CA ARG A 262 -23.32 5.22 5.88
C ARG A 262 -21.93 5.65 5.36
N PRO A 263 -21.88 6.61 4.41
CA PRO A 263 -20.63 7.12 3.89
C PRO A 263 -19.91 8.02 4.91
N ASP A 264 -18.58 7.93 4.95
CA ASP A 264 -17.69 8.96 5.47
C ASP A 264 -17.30 9.88 4.33
N HIS A 265 -17.73 11.13 4.41
CA HIS A 265 -17.53 12.13 3.37
C HIS A 265 -16.20 12.87 3.48
N ASP A 266 -15.35 12.52 4.43
CA ASP A 266 -13.99 13.03 4.48
C ASP A 266 -13.22 12.60 3.22
N VAL A 267 -12.35 13.48 2.75
CA VAL A 267 -11.57 13.26 1.54
C VAL A 267 -10.10 13.29 1.89
N HIS A 268 -9.51 12.10 1.98
CA HIS A 268 -8.10 11.92 2.34
C HIS A 268 -7.20 12.06 1.11
N TRP A 269 -6.03 12.66 1.29
CA TRP A 269 -5.08 12.95 0.22
C TRP A 269 -4.65 11.72 -0.59
N TRP A 270 -4.35 10.61 0.09
CA TRP A 270 -3.88 9.40 -0.57
C TRP A 270 -4.97 8.76 -1.42
N VAL A 271 -6.21 8.78 -0.96
CA VAL A 271 -7.38 8.28 -1.70
C VAL A 271 -7.54 9.02 -3.03
N GLN A 272 -7.28 10.34 -3.02
CA GLN A 272 -7.34 11.13 -4.25
C GLN A 272 -6.17 10.83 -5.20
N ALA A 273 -4.97 10.65 -4.67
CA ALA A 273 -3.82 10.24 -5.47
C ALA A 273 -4.08 8.89 -6.16
N GLU A 274 -4.59 7.90 -5.41
CA GLU A 274 -4.94 6.58 -5.92
C GLU A 274 -6.08 6.65 -6.96
N SER A 275 -7.05 7.55 -6.77
CA SER A 275 -8.14 7.71 -7.74
C SER A 275 -7.66 8.21 -9.11
N VAL A 276 -6.68 9.10 -9.14
CA VAL A 276 -6.06 9.57 -10.40
C VAL A 276 -5.40 8.40 -11.13
N VAL A 277 -4.59 7.61 -10.42
CA VAL A 277 -3.85 6.47 -10.99
C VAL A 277 -4.81 5.36 -11.44
N GLY A 278 -5.72 4.95 -10.57
CA GLY A 278 -6.63 3.82 -10.84
C GLY A 278 -7.64 4.12 -11.96
N PHE A 279 -8.20 5.32 -12.01
CA PHE A 279 -9.07 5.70 -13.12
C PHE A 279 -8.30 5.87 -14.45
N ALA A 280 -7.06 6.38 -14.43
CA ALA A 280 -6.22 6.42 -15.61
C ALA A 280 -5.91 5.00 -16.12
N ASN A 281 -5.57 4.06 -15.22
CA ASN A 281 -5.36 2.66 -15.57
C ASN A 281 -6.65 2.01 -16.13
N ALA A 282 -7.81 2.24 -15.50
CA ALA A 282 -9.09 1.73 -15.99
C ALA A 282 -9.42 2.26 -17.42
N TYR A 283 -9.09 3.52 -17.71
CA TYR A 283 -9.19 4.07 -19.07
C TYR A 283 -8.25 3.36 -20.04
N GLN A 284 -6.99 3.16 -19.68
CA GLN A 284 -6.02 2.46 -20.55
C GLN A 284 -6.47 1.03 -20.86
N ASN A 285 -7.06 0.34 -19.90
CA ASN A 285 -7.51 -1.04 -20.02
C ASN A 285 -8.85 -1.21 -20.76
N SER A 286 -9.73 -0.20 -20.74
CA SER A 286 -11.11 -0.32 -21.27
C SER A 286 -11.40 0.59 -22.49
N GLY A 287 -10.63 1.68 -22.65
CA GLY A 287 -10.92 2.74 -23.62
C GLY A 287 -12.15 3.59 -23.28
N ARG A 288 -12.75 3.41 -22.12
CA ARG A 288 -13.98 4.10 -21.70
C ARG A 288 -13.69 5.53 -21.22
N PRO A 289 -14.18 6.57 -21.91
CA PRO A 289 -13.82 7.97 -21.64
C PRO A 289 -14.26 8.49 -20.28
N GLU A 290 -15.28 7.89 -19.65
CA GLU A 290 -15.73 8.26 -18.31
C GLU A 290 -14.64 8.08 -17.24
N PHE A 291 -13.78 7.08 -17.36
CA PHE A 291 -12.66 6.88 -16.43
C PHE A 291 -11.59 7.97 -16.60
N LEU A 292 -11.27 8.36 -17.83
CA LEU A 292 -10.35 9.48 -18.04
C LEU A 292 -10.94 10.78 -17.47
N ALA A 293 -12.22 11.01 -17.68
CA ALA A 293 -12.90 12.17 -17.11
C ALA A 293 -12.91 12.14 -15.57
N ALA A 294 -13.02 10.96 -14.95
CA ALA A 294 -12.93 10.80 -13.51
C ALA A 294 -11.51 11.10 -12.98
N ALA A 295 -10.47 10.59 -13.65
CA ALA A 295 -9.08 10.89 -13.29
C ALA A 295 -8.77 12.39 -13.37
N VAL A 296 -9.26 13.08 -14.41
CA VAL A 296 -9.07 14.52 -14.54
C VAL A 296 -9.81 15.28 -13.44
N ARG A 297 -11.06 14.92 -13.13
CA ARG A 297 -11.80 15.57 -12.03
C ARG A 297 -11.16 15.34 -10.66
N ALA A 298 -10.62 14.14 -10.42
CA ALA A 298 -9.87 13.86 -9.19
C ALA A 298 -8.62 14.74 -9.07
N TRP A 299 -7.90 14.96 -10.18
CA TRP A 299 -6.77 15.88 -10.20
C TRP A 299 -7.20 17.34 -9.98
N ASP A 300 -8.28 17.77 -10.60
CA ASP A 300 -8.81 19.14 -10.41
C ASP A 300 -9.22 19.34 -8.96
N PHE A 301 -9.85 18.34 -8.32
CA PHE A 301 -10.16 18.35 -6.89
C PHE A 301 -8.90 18.48 -6.02
N ILE A 302 -7.86 17.68 -6.29
CA ILE A 302 -6.56 17.79 -5.59
C ILE A 302 -6.00 19.21 -5.71
N ALA A 303 -5.99 19.74 -6.93
CA ALA A 303 -5.42 21.06 -7.22
C ALA A 303 -6.17 22.21 -6.53
N GLU A 304 -7.48 22.06 -6.32
CA GLU A 304 -8.34 23.07 -5.72
C GLU A 304 -8.37 22.96 -4.18
N HIS A 305 -8.43 21.75 -3.62
CA HIS A 305 -8.74 21.54 -2.21
C HIS A 305 -7.61 20.93 -1.36
N LEU A 306 -6.66 20.20 -1.95
CA LEU A 306 -5.65 19.49 -1.17
C LEU A 306 -4.26 20.09 -1.22
N ILE A 307 -3.89 20.82 -2.27
CA ILE A 307 -2.56 21.43 -2.36
C ILE A 307 -2.47 22.65 -1.43
N ASP A 308 -1.64 22.57 -0.39
CA ASP A 308 -1.29 23.73 0.42
C ASP A 308 -0.31 24.64 -0.36
N ARG A 309 -0.85 25.70 -0.92
CA ARG A 309 -0.05 26.67 -1.72
C ARG A 309 0.77 27.63 -0.86
N ILE A 310 0.58 27.60 0.46
CA ILE A 310 1.30 28.48 1.39
C ILE A 310 2.54 27.77 1.91
N HIS A 311 2.42 26.50 2.33
CA HIS A 311 3.51 25.76 2.96
C HIS A 311 4.13 24.68 2.05
N GLY A 312 3.48 24.34 0.91
CA GLY A 312 4.06 23.46 -0.14
C GLY A 312 3.72 22.01 0.06
N GLU A 313 2.99 21.47 0.86
CA GLU A 313 2.57 20.08 1.00
C GLU A 313 1.10 19.90 0.52
N TRP A 314 0.53 18.75 0.77
CA TRP A 314 -0.90 18.52 0.65
C TRP A 314 -1.51 18.47 2.06
N PHE A 315 -2.74 18.99 2.20
CA PHE A 315 -3.51 18.76 3.42
C PHE A 315 -3.78 17.28 3.59
N TYR A 316 -3.72 16.77 4.82
CA TYR A 316 -3.96 15.37 5.13
C TYR A 316 -5.36 14.93 4.69
N LYS A 317 -6.37 15.74 4.98
CA LYS A 317 -7.75 15.57 4.53
C LYS A 317 -8.50 16.89 4.50
N VAL A 318 -9.61 16.91 3.78
CA VAL A 318 -10.69 17.89 3.93
C VAL A 318 -11.96 17.16 4.36
N ASP A 319 -12.81 17.82 5.12
CA ASP A 319 -14.09 17.27 5.58
C ASP A 319 -15.15 17.25 4.46
N GLY A 320 -16.36 16.77 4.78
CA GLY A 320 -17.48 16.74 3.85
C GLY A 320 -17.93 18.10 3.30
N GLU A 321 -17.57 19.21 3.98
CA GLU A 321 -17.79 20.60 3.56
C GLU A 321 -16.56 21.22 2.88
N ARG A 322 -15.51 20.43 2.65
CA ARG A 322 -14.21 20.84 2.04
C ARG A 322 -13.41 21.81 2.91
N GLN A 323 -13.64 21.78 4.22
CA GLN A 323 -12.80 22.51 5.16
C GLN A 323 -11.52 21.72 5.44
N GLU A 324 -10.39 22.42 5.46
CA GLU A 324 -9.09 21.83 5.75
C GLU A 324 -9.04 21.27 7.17
N SER A 325 -8.59 20.02 7.30
CA SER A 325 -8.27 19.45 8.60
C SER A 325 -6.85 19.85 8.98
N THR A 326 -6.70 20.41 10.15
CA THR A 326 -5.37 20.71 10.70
C THR A 326 -4.69 19.42 11.15
N VAL A 327 -3.35 19.39 11.11
CA VAL A 327 -2.50 18.22 11.47
C VAL A 327 -2.78 17.65 12.88
N ASN A 328 -3.54 18.38 13.72
CA ASN A 328 -3.93 17.91 15.06
C ASN A 328 -5.10 16.91 15.07
N ASP A 329 -5.73 16.65 13.92
CA ASP A 329 -6.86 15.74 13.79
C ASP A 329 -6.45 14.35 13.24
N VAL A 330 -5.15 14.07 13.16
CA VAL A 330 -4.64 12.73 12.81
C VAL A 330 -4.85 11.83 14.03
N PRO A 331 -5.61 10.73 13.94
CA PRO A 331 -5.67 9.75 15.03
C PRO A 331 -4.27 9.22 15.33
N ASP A 332 -3.93 9.18 16.63
CA ASP A 332 -2.68 8.59 17.14
C ASP A 332 -2.55 7.10 16.79
#